data_13221eb881b1dcc0aa3e4c077df93b45
#
_entry.id   13221eb881b1dcc0aa3e4c077df93b45
#
_cell.length_a   1.000
_cell.length_b   1.000
_cell.length_c   1.000
_cell.angle_alpha   90.00
_cell.angle_beta   90.00
_cell.angle_gamma   90.00
#
_symmetry.space_group_name_H-M   'P 1'
#
loop_
_entity.id
_entity.type
_entity.pdbx_description
1 polymer ?
#
loop_
_entity_poly.entity_id
_entity_poly.type
_entity_poly.pdbx_seq_one_letter_code
_entity_poly.pdbx_strand_id
1 'polypeptide(L)'
;MKKTVPAVIFILVVFMFAACKKTQEMTLAEIAELTKTGDSALIEKTIKKEWKAEKQKTGKLGGTWNDAIFSDPKTFNQLIGERDGESSAIISETLDYLVDYDAYLREWKPRLAYFSIETDEKKGTLTVHYTLRDGIFWTYYNSDKKIPVTSDDFVFWYNEIAGDESFASSGYGQQWCKMPDGTEKRIECVKIDDKRFDFIFPRIVADPLLATNMSLCPSFIYKKAKDEGGAEAVKNLFSADCDPLSIPSCGKWYIVEYTPAQRLVFKRNPNYWEKDENGISIPYYETKICQIVGDMNTNYLLFKEGKTETFSPRPEEVYDVVENQKDQYTVFNAEGSMGAQLWSFNQNPKNSESLCYSWFTNKKFRQAMSCLLNRDRIINQTYRGLAEPKYDFFPDANPFYNPDITLQYRYDPNRAVKLLADIGFYRDSAGIMRDSAGNKIEYDLTIASSNTVVNDIAMIIADECSKIGIKVNIRQTDFQKMVEMLTSTYDW
;
A
#
# COMPACT_ATOMS: atom_id res chain seq x y z
N MET A 1 -40.66 -6.72 -69.52
CA MET A 1 -39.54 -6.08 -68.85
C MET A 1 -40.03 -4.86 -68.08
N LYS A 2 -40.33 -5.01 -66.79
CA LYS A 2 -40.76 -3.93 -65.90
C LYS A 2 -40.03 -4.09 -64.55
N LYS A 3 -39.02 -3.25 -64.34
CA LYS A 3 -38.65 -2.50 -63.15
C LYS A 3 -38.84 -3.15 -61.80
N THR A 4 -37.76 -3.73 -61.26
CA THR A 4 -37.61 -4.15 -59.89
C THR A 4 -36.37 -3.47 -59.20
N VAL A 5 -36.25 -2.13 -59.36
CA VAL A 5 -35.08 -1.40 -58.79
C VAL A 5 -35.38 -0.53 -57.55
N PRO A 6 -36.65 -0.18 -57.18
CA PRO A 6 -36.81 0.69 -55.99
C PRO A 6 -36.91 -0.01 -54.66
N ALA A 7 -37.13 -1.32 -54.59
CA ALA A 7 -37.30 -2.01 -53.29
C ALA A 7 -35.94 -2.28 -52.56
N VAL A 8 -34.87 -2.50 -53.30
CA VAL A 8 -33.52 -2.77 -52.70
C VAL A 8 -32.88 -1.51 -52.09
N ILE A 9 -33.13 -0.35 -52.72
CA ILE A 9 -32.62 0.93 -52.20
C ILE A 9 -33.32 1.34 -50.91
N PHE A 10 -34.61 1.02 -50.77
CA PHE A 10 -35.37 1.36 -49.55
C PHE A 10 -34.99 0.46 -48.36
N ILE A 11 -34.63 -0.80 -48.58
CA ILE A 11 -34.15 -1.72 -47.54
C ILE A 11 -32.74 -1.33 -47.10
N LEU A 12 -31.85 -0.89 -48.00
CA LEU A 12 -30.52 -0.42 -47.68
C LEU A 12 -30.52 0.89 -46.88
N VAL A 13 -31.44 1.79 -47.14
CA VAL A 13 -31.61 3.05 -46.39
C VAL A 13 -32.19 2.79 -45.01
N VAL A 14 -33.11 1.83 -44.86
CA VAL A 14 -33.65 1.45 -43.54
C VAL A 14 -32.58 0.74 -42.67
N PHE A 15 -31.69 -0.05 -43.30
CA PHE A 15 -30.58 -0.66 -42.55
C PHE A 15 -29.49 0.37 -42.20
N MET A 16 -29.25 1.41 -42.95
CA MET A 16 -28.33 2.49 -42.58
C MET A 16 -28.89 3.36 -41.44
N PHE A 17 -30.18 3.55 -41.32
CA PHE A 17 -30.77 4.24 -40.16
C PHE A 17 -30.86 3.37 -38.89
N ALA A 18 -30.83 2.04 -39.04
CA ALA A 18 -30.75 1.14 -37.88
C ALA A 18 -29.29 1.03 -37.30
N ALA A 19 -28.25 1.40 -38.09
CA ALA A 19 -26.86 1.37 -37.63
C ALA A 19 -26.44 2.62 -36.84
N CYS A 20 -27.29 3.64 -36.77
CA CYS A 20 -27.07 4.84 -35.93
C CYS A 20 -27.95 4.86 -34.67
N LYS A 21 -28.33 3.73 -34.12
CA LYS A 21 -28.67 3.73 -32.70
C LYS A 21 -27.38 4.10 -31.95
N LYS A 22 -27.33 5.31 -31.37
CA LYS A 22 -26.38 5.64 -30.31
C LYS A 22 -26.32 4.41 -29.44
N THR A 23 -25.15 3.82 -29.29
CA THR A 23 -24.92 2.74 -28.34
C THR A 23 -25.47 3.24 -27.02
N GLN A 24 -26.60 2.71 -26.61
CA GLN A 24 -27.23 3.12 -25.36
C GLN A 24 -26.28 2.62 -24.28
N GLU A 25 -25.77 3.53 -23.48
CA GLU A 25 -24.88 3.14 -22.38
C GLU A 25 -25.62 2.10 -21.54
N MET A 26 -24.92 1.03 -21.18
CA MET A 26 -25.46 0.02 -20.30
C MET A 26 -25.79 0.67 -18.96
N THR A 27 -26.94 0.40 -18.43
CA THR A 27 -27.31 0.82 -17.09
C THR A 27 -26.46 0.08 -16.07
N LEU A 28 -26.27 0.66 -14.86
CA LEU A 28 -25.57 -0.02 -13.77
C LEU A 28 -26.19 -1.38 -13.43
N ALA A 29 -27.50 -1.53 -13.60
CA ALA A 29 -28.21 -2.81 -13.41
C ALA A 29 -27.83 -3.85 -14.48
N GLU A 30 -27.70 -3.45 -15.75
CA GLU A 30 -27.23 -4.33 -16.83
C GLU A 30 -25.76 -4.71 -16.65
N ILE A 31 -24.92 -3.77 -16.21
CA ILE A 31 -23.52 -4.05 -15.89
C ILE A 31 -23.44 -5.02 -14.70
N ALA A 32 -24.20 -4.78 -13.65
CA ALA A 32 -24.26 -5.65 -12.48
C ALA A 32 -24.74 -7.05 -12.83
N GLU A 33 -25.72 -7.18 -13.72
CA GLU A 33 -26.23 -8.49 -14.16
C GLU A 33 -25.21 -9.28 -14.99
N LEU A 34 -24.48 -8.60 -15.89
CA LEU A 34 -23.41 -9.24 -16.67
C LEU A 34 -22.22 -9.69 -15.80
N THR A 35 -21.98 -9.03 -14.70
CA THR A 35 -20.87 -9.35 -13.79
C THR A 35 -21.23 -10.30 -12.67
N LYS A 36 -22.52 -10.49 -12.39
CA LYS A 36 -23.01 -11.52 -11.46
C LYS A 36 -22.87 -12.95 -11.97
N THR A 37 -22.67 -13.13 -13.26
CA THR A 37 -22.59 -14.45 -13.87
C THR A 37 -21.16 -14.96 -13.84
N GLY A 38 -20.86 -15.92 -13.00
CA GLY A 38 -19.68 -16.76 -13.04
C GLY A 38 -18.82 -16.64 -11.80
N ASP A 39 -17.91 -15.66 -11.75
CA ASP A 39 -16.81 -15.68 -10.80
C ASP A 39 -17.24 -15.40 -9.36
N SER A 40 -18.11 -14.42 -9.09
CA SER A 40 -18.56 -14.12 -7.74
C SER A 40 -19.44 -15.24 -7.15
N ALA A 41 -20.29 -15.88 -7.95
CA ALA A 41 -21.10 -17.01 -7.50
C ALA A 41 -20.25 -18.26 -7.21
N LEU A 42 -19.16 -18.47 -7.98
CA LEU A 42 -18.19 -19.53 -7.73
C LEU A 42 -17.40 -19.27 -6.46
N ILE A 43 -16.99 -18.02 -6.24
CA ILE A 43 -16.25 -17.59 -5.06
C ILE A 43 -17.08 -17.79 -3.80
N GLU A 44 -18.31 -17.28 -3.76
CA GLU A 44 -19.24 -17.48 -2.64
C GLU A 44 -19.51 -18.97 -2.36
N LYS A 45 -19.55 -19.80 -3.40
CA LYS A 45 -19.79 -21.24 -3.28
C LYS A 45 -18.57 -22.03 -2.84
N THR A 46 -17.37 -21.62 -3.25
CA THR A 46 -16.16 -22.43 -3.18
C THR A 46 -15.19 -21.92 -2.12
N ILE A 47 -15.09 -20.61 -1.90
CA ILE A 47 -14.24 -20.03 -0.86
C ILE A 47 -15.06 -19.89 0.43
N LYS A 48 -15.34 -21.01 1.08
CA LYS A 48 -15.99 -21.01 2.41
C LYS A 48 -15.01 -20.92 3.57
N LYS A 49 -13.70 -21.05 3.31
CA LYS A 49 -12.68 -20.91 4.33
C LYS A 49 -12.34 -19.44 4.49
N GLU A 50 -12.88 -18.85 5.53
CA GLU A 50 -12.35 -17.62 6.08
C GLU A 50 -10.92 -17.89 6.59
N TRP A 51 -10.03 -16.95 6.39
CA TRP A 51 -8.75 -16.97 7.07
C TRP A 51 -9.01 -16.80 8.57
N LYS A 52 -8.78 -17.86 9.34
CA LYS A 52 -8.78 -17.79 10.79
C LYS A 52 -7.36 -17.99 11.28
N ALA A 53 -6.94 -17.18 12.24
CA ALA A 53 -5.72 -17.44 12.96
C ALA A 53 -5.86 -18.77 13.71
N GLU A 54 -5.53 -19.87 13.02
CA GLU A 54 -5.45 -21.18 13.68
C GLU A 54 -4.22 -21.18 14.60
N LYS A 55 -4.31 -21.92 15.71
CA LYS A 55 -3.13 -22.16 16.55
C LYS A 55 -2.02 -22.74 15.67
N GLN A 56 -0.85 -22.09 15.69
CA GLN A 56 0.29 -22.54 14.91
C GLN A 56 0.61 -23.99 15.25
N LYS A 57 0.69 -24.84 14.24
CA LYS A 57 1.17 -26.20 14.39
C LYS A 57 2.68 -26.22 14.32
N THR A 58 3.30 -27.05 15.14
CA THR A 58 4.75 -27.26 15.06
C THR A 58 5.15 -27.78 13.68
N GLY A 59 6.05 -27.07 13.03
CA GLY A 59 6.60 -27.43 11.74
C GLY A 59 7.85 -28.31 11.84
N LYS A 60 8.41 -28.64 10.69
CA LYS A 60 9.72 -29.32 10.57
C LYS A 60 10.73 -28.35 10.00
N LEU A 61 11.91 -28.29 10.60
CA LEU A 61 13.02 -27.50 10.08
C LEU A 61 13.47 -28.01 8.70
N GLY A 62 13.77 -27.09 7.82
CA GLY A 62 14.33 -27.37 6.49
C GLY A 62 13.44 -26.86 5.36
N GLY A 63 13.85 -27.14 4.13
CA GLY A 63 13.15 -26.73 2.93
C GLY A 63 13.40 -25.26 2.55
N THR A 64 12.80 -24.91 1.42
CA THR A 64 12.90 -23.58 0.84
C THR A 64 11.51 -22.99 0.66
N TRP A 65 11.35 -21.75 1.07
CA TRP A 65 10.19 -20.91 0.74
C TRP A 65 10.52 -20.10 -0.51
N ASN A 66 9.74 -20.28 -1.55
CA ASN A 66 9.89 -19.52 -2.78
C ASN A 66 8.80 -18.47 -2.89
N ASP A 67 9.19 -17.26 -3.23
CA ASP A 67 8.32 -16.10 -3.36
C ASP A 67 8.72 -15.27 -4.59
N ALA A 68 7.92 -14.28 -4.95
CA ALA A 68 8.19 -13.35 -6.03
C ALA A 68 7.95 -11.90 -5.57
N ILE A 69 8.80 -11.00 -6.03
CA ILE A 69 8.66 -9.54 -5.87
C ILE A 69 8.70 -8.86 -7.23
N PHE A 70 8.11 -7.67 -7.34
CA PHE A 70 7.91 -7.03 -8.65
C PHE A 70 9.02 -6.06 -9.05
N SER A 71 9.91 -5.71 -8.15
CA SER A 71 11.04 -4.84 -8.46
C SER A 71 12.23 -5.08 -7.53
N ASP A 72 13.40 -4.63 -7.96
CA ASP A 72 14.59 -4.61 -7.14
C ASP A 72 14.42 -3.68 -5.92
N PRO A 73 14.97 -4.05 -4.74
CA PRO A 73 15.08 -3.10 -3.64
C PRO A 73 16.04 -1.96 -4.04
N LYS A 74 15.69 -0.75 -3.66
CA LYS A 74 16.56 0.42 -3.84
C LYS A 74 17.71 0.44 -2.84
N THR A 75 17.50 -0.19 -1.69
CA THR A 75 18.42 -0.14 -0.56
C THR A 75 18.07 -1.21 0.46
N PHE A 76 19.04 -1.54 1.32
CA PHE A 76 18.81 -2.29 2.57
C PHE A 76 18.92 -1.38 3.80
N ASN A 77 19.02 -0.07 3.59
CA ASN A 77 19.03 0.94 4.64
C ASN A 77 17.61 1.25 5.11
N GLN A 78 17.33 1.09 6.38
CA GLN A 78 16.00 1.34 6.96
C GLN A 78 15.52 2.78 6.73
N LEU A 79 16.39 3.79 6.88
CA LEU A 79 16.01 5.21 6.70
C LEU A 79 15.54 5.52 5.27
N ILE A 80 16.24 4.97 4.27
CA ILE A 80 15.89 5.20 2.86
C ILE A 80 14.75 4.27 2.44
N GLY A 81 14.77 3.02 2.94
CA GLY A 81 13.77 1.99 2.62
C GLY A 81 12.35 2.30 3.10
N GLU A 82 12.17 3.15 4.13
CA GLU A 82 10.82 3.51 4.61
C GLU A 82 9.93 4.19 3.55
N ARG A 83 10.49 4.63 2.43
CA ARG A 83 9.76 5.26 1.31
C ARG A 83 9.61 4.36 0.08
N ASP A 84 10.14 3.15 0.14
CA ASP A 84 10.08 2.18 -0.95
C ASP A 84 9.51 0.85 -0.45
N GLY A 85 8.37 0.45 -1.00
CA GLY A 85 7.63 -0.71 -0.50
C GLY A 85 8.41 -2.02 -0.57
N GLU A 86 9.15 -2.27 -1.65
CA GLU A 86 9.95 -3.49 -1.80
C GLU A 86 11.15 -3.50 -0.85
N SER A 87 11.88 -2.38 -0.76
CA SER A 87 12.98 -2.24 0.20
C SER A 87 12.48 -2.42 1.64
N SER A 88 11.36 -1.79 2.00
CA SER A 88 10.76 -1.91 3.33
C SER A 88 10.35 -3.35 3.65
N ALA A 89 9.73 -4.06 2.71
CA ALA A 89 9.34 -5.45 2.89
C ALA A 89 10.56 -6.36 3.12
N ILE A 90 11.62 -6.17 2.34
CA ILE A 90 12.87 -6.95 2.45
C ILE A 90 13.57 -6.65 3.78
N ILE A 91 13.70 -5.38 4.15
CA ILE A 91 14.33 -4.96 5.40
C ILE A 91 13.57 -5.51 6.62
N SER A 92 12.25 -5.53 6.57
CA SER A 92 11.40 -6.04 7.65
C SER A 92 11.64 -7.53 7.98
N GLU A 93 12.17 -8.31 7.05
CA GLU A 93 12.56 -9.69 7.30
C GLU A 93 13.81 -9.82 8.19
N THR A 94 14.64 -8.78 8.24
CA THR A 94 15.87 -8.72 9.06
C THR A 94 15.67 -8.00 10.38
N LEU A 95 14.55 -7.33 10.55
CA LEU A 95 14.18 -6.53 11.71
C LEU A 95 12.98 -7.12 12.44
N ASP A 96 12.56 -6.46 13.51
CA ASP A 96 11.32 -6.78 14.23
C ASP A 96 10.74 -5.49 14.85
N TYR A 97 9.56 -5.57 15.44
CA TYR A 97 8.81 -4.45 16.01
C TYR A 97 8.60 -4.60 17.50
N LEU A 98 8.33 -3.50 18.19
CA LEU A 98 8.05 -3.49 19.63
C LEU A 98 6.81 -4.32 19.97
N VAL A 99 5.74 -4.10 19.24
CA VAL A 99 4.42 -4.72 19.44
C VAL A 99 3.81 -5.12 18.10
N ASP A 100 2.80 -5.98 18.12
CA ASP A 100 2.07 -6.41 16.94
C ASP A 100 0.57 -6.15 17.15
N TYR A 101 -0.11 -5.71 16.09
CA TYR A 101 -1.55 -5.52 16.13
C TYR A 101 -2.26 -6.73 15.52
N ASP A 102 -2.97 -7.46 16.37
CA ASP A 102 -3.83 -8.54 15.93
C ASP A 102 -5.13 -7.95 15.33
N ALA A 103 -5.19 -7.86 14.02
CA ALA A 103 -6.33 -7.29 13.31
C ALA A 103 -7.63 -8.08 13.52
N TYR A 104 -7.54 -9.39 13.78
CA TYR A 104 -8.68 -10.24 14.04
C TYR A 104 -9.28 -10.02 15.43
N LEU A 105 -8.41 -9.98 16.46
CA LEU A 105 -8.80 -9.70 17.84
C LEU A 105 -8.93 -8.20 18.12
N ARG A 106 -8.44 -7.35 17.22
CA ARG A 106 -8.39 -5.88 17.33
C ARG A 106 -7.68 -5.43 18.62
N GLU A 107 -6.57 -6.09 18.92
CA GLU A 107 -5.77 -5.79 20.10
C GLU A 107 -4.27 -5.75 19.81
N TRP A 108 -3.54 -4.95 20.58
CA TRP A 108 -2.09 -4.92 20.56
C TRP A 108 -1.49 -6.04 21.39
N LYS A 109 -0.50 -6.75 20.84
CA LYS A 109 0.22 -7.84 21.51
C LYS A 109 1.70 -7.50 21.68
N PRO A 110 2.31 -7.87 22.83
CA PRO A 110 3.76 -7.75 23.01
C PRO A 110 4.52 -8.60 21.99
N ARG A 111 5.54 -7.97 21.35
CA ARG A 111 6.45 -8.64 20.44
C ARG A 111 7.88 -8.57 20.96
N LEU A 112 8.74 -7.64 20.53
CA LEU A 112 10.06 -7.43 21.12
C LEU A 112 9.99 -6.86 22.54
N ALA A 113 8.93 -6.15 22.86
CA ALA A 113 8.74 -5.53 24.17
C ALA A 113 7.40 -5.84 24.79
N TYR A 114 7.36 -5.93 26.11
CA TYR A 114 6.16 -5.75 26.88
C TYR A 114 5.86 -4.27 27.02
N PHE A 115 4.59 -3.91 27.16
CA PHE A 115 4.19 -2.53 27.31
C PHE A 115 3.14 -2.35 28.41
N SER A 116 3.10 -1.14 28.97
CA SER A 116 1.99 -0.64 29.77
C SER A 116 1.75 0.84 29.45
N ILE A 117 0.51 1.27 29.63
CA ILE A 117 0.09 2.65 29.34
C ILE A 117 -0.38 3.28 30.64
N GLU A 118 0.22 4.42 31.00
CA GLU A 118 -0.18 5.24 32.14
C GLU A 118 -0.73 6.57 31.66
N THR A 119 -1.90 6.95 32.18
CA THR A 119 -2.56 8.23 31.84
C THR A 119 -2.63 9.12 33.08
N ASP A 120 -2.06 10.31 33.02
CA ASP A 120 -2.22 11.34 34.04
C ASP A 120 -3.32 12.33 33.61
N GLU A 121 -4.55 12.06 34.00
CA GLU A 121 -5.71 12.90 33.64
C GLU A 121 -5.59 14.34 34.16
N LYS A 122 -4.88 14.56 35.29
CA LYS A 122 -4.71 15.90 35.87
C LYS A 122 -3.78 16.76 35.04
N LYS A 123 -2.73 16.16 34.50
CA LYS A 123 -1.79 16.85 33.58
C LYS A 123 -2.23 16.76 32.14
N GLY A 124 -3.17 15.85 31.81
CA GLY A 124 -3.60 15.57 30.45
C GLY A 124 -2.50 14.90 29.60
N THR A 125 -1.59 14.15 30.25
CA THR A 125 -0.47 13.44 29.59
C THR A 125 -0.65 11.95 29.59
N LEU A 126 0.07 11.25 28.72
CA LEU A 126 0.08 9.78 28.63
C LEU A 126 1.51 9.30 28.46
N THR A 127 1.86 8.20 29.14
CA THR A 127 3.16 7.55 28.99
C THR A 127 2.97 6.09 28.57
N VAL A 128 3.72 5.67 27.55
CA VAL A 128 3.86 4.27 27.18
C VAL A 128 5.21 3.78 27.68
N HIS A 129 5.18 2.80 28.59
CA HIS A 129 6.37 2.16 29.12
C HIS A 129 6.67 0.90 28.34
N TYR A 130 7.87 0.77 27.79
CA TYR A 130 8.34 -0.42 27.11
C TYR A 130 9.41 -1.14 27.92
N THR A 131 9.34 -2.48 27.94
CA THR A 131 10.37 -3.35 28.54
C THR A 131 10.74 -4.44 27.55
N LEU A 132 11.96 -4.40 27.04
CA LEU A 132 12.47 -5.39 26.08
C LEU A 132 12.53 -6.79 26.67
N ARG A 133 12.22 -7.79 25.85
CA ARG A 133 12.43 -9.20 26.20
C ARG A 133 13.91 -9.51 26.39
N ASP A 134 14.18 -10.58 27.13
CA ASP A 134 15.52 -11.15 27.23
C ASP A 134 15.87 -11.94 25.96
N GLY A 135 17.17 -12.03 25.68
CA GLY A 135 17.70 -12.94 24.67
C GLY A 135 17.52 -12.47 23.22
N ILE A 136 17.30 -11.18 22.99
CA ILE A 136 17.25 -10.59 21.65
C ILE A 136 18.64 -10.07 21.29
N PHE A 137 19.14 -10.47 20.10
CA PHE A 137 20.50 -10.14 19.66
C PHE A 137 20.51 -9.71 18.20
N TRP A 138 21.36 -8.75 17.89
CA TRP A 138 21.89 -8.55 16.54
C TRP A 138 22.92 -9.64 16.24
N THR A 139 22.75 -10.31 15.14
CA THR A 139 23.62 -11.41 14.69
C THR A 139 23.90 -11.26 13.20
N TYR A 140 24.94 -11.95 12.73
CA TYR A 140 25.30 -12.01 11.32
C TYR A 140 25.28 -13.46 10.83
N TYR A 141 25.03 -13.64 9.54
CA TYR A 141 25.06 -14.97 8.95
C TYR A 141 26.47 -15.59 9.08
N ASN A 142 26.51 -16.89 9.42
CA ASN A 142 27.77 -17.62 9.65
C ASN A 142 28.74 -16.97 10.65
N SER A 143 28.22 -16.30 11.67
CA SER A 143 29.01 -15.69 12.73
C SER A 143 28.47 -16.05 14.10
N ASP A 144 29.38 -16.30 15.05
CA ASP A 144 29.03 -16.50 16.47
C ASP A 144 28.86 -15.18 17.24
N LYS A 145 29.10 -14.04 16.57
CA LYS A 145 28.99 -12.72 17.18
C LYS A 145 27.54 -12.41 17.51
N LYS A 146 27.26 -12.16 18.79
CA LYS A 146 25.96 -11.72 19.31
C LYS A 146 26.12 -10.38 20.01
N ILE A 147 25.38 -9.38 19.54
CA ILE A 147 25.34 -8.06 20.15
C ILE A 147 23.93 -7.90 20.74
N PRO A 148 23.78 -7.67 22.06
CA PRO A 148 22.46 -7.50 22.65
C PRO A 148 21.69 -6.36 22.01
N VAL A 149 20.41 -6.57 21.76
CA VAL A 149 19.47 -5.49 21.46
C VAL A 149 19.17 -4.77 22.75
N THR A 150 19.28 -3.45 22.72
CA THR A 150 19.05 -2.59 23.88
C THR A 150 18.09 -1.46 23.56
N SER A 151 17.64 -0.75 24.58
CA SER A 151 16.82 0.45 24.42
C SER A 151 17.49 1.53 23.55
N ASP A 152 18.85 1.53 23.45
CA ASP A 152 19.57 2.47 22.57
C ASP A 152 19.20 2.28 21.11
N ASP A 153 18.85 1.05 20.67
CA ASP A 153 18.49 0.76 19.29
C ASP A 153 17.16 1.45 18.87
N PHE A 154 16.31 1.77 19.86
CA PHE A 154 15.06 2.50 19.66
C PHE A 154 15.20 3.99 19.95
N VAL A 155 15.76 4.33 21.12
CA VAL A 155 15.88 5.71 21.60
C VAL A 155 16.78 6.55 20.69
N PHE A 156 17.89 5.98 20.25
CA PHE A 156 18.77 6.65 19.29
C PHE A 156 18.08 6.88 17.93
N TRP A 157 17.40 5.85 17.39
CA TRP A 157 16.66 6.00 16.15
C TRP A 157 15.62 7.11 16.24
N TYR A 158 14.78 7.05 17.28
CA TYR A 158 13.71 8.01 17.45
C TYR A 158 14.20 9.44 17.62
N ASN A 159 15.18 9.65 18.49
CA ASN A 159 15.64 10.98 18.85
C ASN A 159 16.63 11.57 17.83
N GLU A 160 17.56 10.77 17.34
CA GLU A 160 18.72 11.28 16.63
C GLU A 160 18.71 11.03 15.13
N ILE A 161 17.92 10.07 14.65
CA ILE A 161 17.74 9.82 13.21
C ILE A 161 16.36 10.30 12.76
N ALA A 162 15.28 9.67 13.22
CA ALA A 162 13.93 10.07 12.82
C ALA A 162 13.52 11.44 13.37
N GLY A 163 14.11 11.87 14.48
CA GLY A 163 13.83 13.13 15.15
C GLY A 163 14.69 14.32 14.72
N ASP A 164 15.61 14.13 13.80
CA ASP A 164 16.43 15.18 13.21
C ASP A 164 16.01 15.39 11.75
N GLU A 165 15.53 16.59 11.44
CA GLU A 165 14.99 16.95 10.12
C GLU A 165 15.99 16.77 8.98
N SER A 166 17.31 16.86 9.25
CA SER A 166 18.36 16.70 8.25
C SER A 166 18.40 15.30 7.62
N PHE A 167 17.90 14.29 8.33
CA PHE A 167 17.77 12.93 7.81
C PHE A 167 16.56 12.75 6.91
N ALA A 168 15.59 13.66 6.97
CA ALA A 168 14.36 13.63 6.19
C ALA A 168 13.56 12.30 6.34
N SER A 169 13.58 11.70 7.55
CA SER A 169 12.77 10.50 7.85
C SER A 169 11.27 10.78 7.69
N SER A 170 10.53 9.79 7.20
CA SER A 170 9.07 9.84 7.14
C SER A 170 8.43 9.89 8.53
N GLY A 171 9.15 9.41 9.55
CA GLY A 171 8.73 9.42 10.95
C GLY A 171 8.84 10.78 11.64
N TYR A 172 9.57 11.76 11.07
CA TYR A 172 9.78 13.07 11.73
C TYR A 172 8.48 13.77 12.13
N GLY A 173 7.57 13.94 11.17
CA GLY A 173 6.29 14.61 11.42
C GLY A 173 5.36 13.86 12.38
N GLN A 174 5.55 12.55 12.53
CA GLN A 174 4.73 11.70 13.41
C GLN A 174 5.11 11.86 14.89
N GLN A 175 6.26 12.48 15.18
CA GLN A 175 6.72 12.72 16.55
C GLN A 175 6.05 13.93 17.22
N TRP A 176 5.15 14.63 16.53
CA TRP A 176 4.56 15.86 17.02
C TRP A 176 3.06 15.71 17.30
N CYS A 177 2.64 16.17 18.46
CA CYS A 177 1.23 16.25 18.84
C CYS A 177 0.73 17.68 18.72
N LYS A 178 -0.35 17.88 17.96
CA LYS A 178 -1.07 19.14 17.95
C LYS A 178 -1.83 19.33 19.26
N MET A 179 -1.55 20.39 19.97
CA MET A 179 -2.17 20.76 21.23
C MET A 179 -3.51 21.48 21.02
N PRO A 180 -4.40 21.55 22.05
CA PRO A 180 -5.67 22.27 21.95
C PRO A 180 -5.54 23.78 21.64
N ASP A 181 -4.43 24.40 22.03
CA ASP A 181 -4.11 25.81 21.74
C ASP A 181 -3.55 26.03 20.33
N GLY A 182 -3.44 24.97 19.52
CA GLY A 182 -2.91 25.02 18.17
C GLY A 182 -1.39 24.89 18.06
N THR A 183 -0.66 24.86 19.18
CA THR A 183 0.80 24.61 19.18
C THR A 183 1.11 23.14 18.93
N GLU A 184 2.34 22.84 18.56
CA GLU A 184 2.81 21.48 18.41
C GLU A 184 3.86 21.17 19.49
N LYS A 185 3.75 19.98 20.09
CA LYS A 185 4.71 19.48 21.07
C LYS A 185 5.17 18.10 20.67
N ARG A 186 6.45 17.84 20.85
CA ARG A 186 7.07 16.55 20.53
C ARG A 186 6.69 15.50 21.56
N ILE A 187 6.53 14.27 21.09
CA ILE A 187 6.48 13.07 21.93
C ILE A 187 7.92 12.78 22.33
N GLU A 188 8.19 12.72 23.62
CA GLU A 188 9.54 12.45 24.13
C GLU A 188 9.79 10.94 24.19
N CYS A 189 10.97 10.49 23.79
CA CYS A 189 11.43 9.11 23.98
C CYS A 189 12.64 9.13 24.94
N VAL A 190 12.47 8.53 26.11
CA VAL A 190 13.43 8.61 27.22
C VAL A 190 13.96 7.22 27.57
N LYS A 191 15.28 7.05 27.53
CA LYS A 191 15.93 5.83 28.03
C LYS A 191 15.86 5.78 29.55
N ILE A 192 15.43 4.64 30.11
CA ILE A 192 15.46 4.36 31.55
C ILE A 192 16.69 3.53 31.90
N ASP A 193 16.88 2.41 31.18
CA ASP A 193 18.05 1.54 31.23
C ASP A 193 18.19 0.75 29.92
N ASP A 194 19.07 -0.21 29.85
CA ASP A 194 19.33 -0.98 28.62
C ASP A 194 18.13 -1.81 28.11
N LYS A 195 17.10 -1.99 28.94
CA LYS A 195 15.91 -2.72 28.56
C LYS A 195 14.65 -1.87 28.57
N ARG A 196 14.64 -0.77 29.29
CA ARG A 196 13.44 0.04 29.49
C ARG A 196 13.60 1.42 28.91
N PHE A 197 12.52 1.88 28.29
CA PHE A 197 12.38 3.23 27.78
C PHE A 197 10.91 3.63 27.73
N ASP A 198 10.66 4.92 27.78
CA ASP A 198 9.32 5.47 27.85
C ASP A 198 9.07 6.42 26.66
N PHE A 199 7.84 6.38 26.15
CA PHE A 199 7.31 7.45 25.30
C PHE A 199 6.34 8.30 26.09
N ILE A 200 6.63 9.59 26.20
CA ILE A 200 5.85 10.55 26.97
C ILE A 200 5.10 11.46 26.00
N PHE A 201 3.80 11.32 25.95
CA PHE A 201 2.91 12.12 25.12
C PHE A 201 2.51 13.40 25.85
N PRO A 202 2.61 14.59 25.22
CA PRO A 202 2.21 15.86 25.84
C PRO A 202 0.69 16.00 25.98
N ARG A 203 -0.08 15.07 25.45
CA ARG A 203 -1.53 14.95 25.60
C ARG A 203 -1.98 13.50 25.55
N ILE A 204 -3.20 13.23 26.03
CA ILE A 204 -3.84 11.92 25.88
C ILE A 204 -4.21 11.72 24.40
N VAL A 205 -3.85 10.59 23.83
CA VAL A 205 -4.13 10.17 22.45
C VAL A 205 -4.91 8.84 22.44
N ALA A 206 -5.63 8.58 21.37
CA ALA A 206 -6.51 7.41 21.27
C ALA A 206 -5.73 6.10 21.12
N ASP A 207 -4.67 6.07 20.31
CA ASP A 207 -3.84 4.89 20.08
C ASP A 207 -2.35 5.26 20.16
N PRO A 208 -1.78 5.25 21.39
CA PRO A 208 -0.38 5.58 21.58
C PRO A 208 0.57 4.50 21.04
N LEU A 209 0.12 3.23 20.98
CA LEU A 209 0.95 2.14 20.47
C LEU A 209 1.17 2.25 18.97
N LEU A 210 0.15 2.65 18.21
CA LEU A 210 0.31 2.91 16.78
C LEU A 210 1.35 4.01 16.52
N ALA A 211 1.37 5.07 17.33
CA ALA A 211 2.30 6.18 17.18
C ALA A 211 3.74 5.84 17.59
N THR A 212 3.95 4.80 18.41
CA THR A 212 5.26 4.44 18.96
C THR A 212 5.78 3.08 18.47
N ASN A 213 4.95 2.31 17.73
CA ASN A 213 5.38 1.03 17.19
C ASN A 213 6.34 1.25 16.01
N MET A 214 7.61 1.15 16.27
CA MET A 214 8.65 1.31 15.27
C MET A 214 9.55 0.08 15.22
N SER A 215 10.21 -0.13 14.08
CA SER A 215 11.32 -1.05 14.00
C SER A 215 12.58 -0.42 14.62
N LEU A 216 13.45 -1.27 15.10
CA LEU A 216 14.73 -0.85 15.69
C LEU A 216 15.80 -0.71 14.61
N CYS A 217 16.89 -0.02 14.93
CA CYS A 217 18.08 0.00 14.11
C CYS A 217 19.32 -0.51 14.89
N PRO A 218 20.32 -1.08 14.24
CA PRO A 218 21.59 -1.42 14.90
C PRO A 218 22.35 -0.15 15.28
N SER A 219 22.02 0.42 16.45
CA SER A 219 22.51 1.71 16.91
C SER A 219 24.03 1.83 16.87
N PHE A 220 24.75 0.73 17.17
CA PHE A 220 26.20 0.67 17.12
C PHE A 220 26.80 0.88 15.73
N ILE A 221 26.03 0.69 14.64
CA ILE A 221 26.44 1.00 13.26
C ILE A 221 26.00 2.41 12.89
N TYR A 222 24.72 2.71 13.08
CA TYR A 222 24.13 3.99 12.67
C TYR A 222 24.74 5.18 13.43
N LYS A 223 24.99 5.00 14.73
CA LYS A 223 25.65 6.03 15.54
C LYS A 223 27.06 6.29 15.06
N LYS A 224 27.84 5.24 14.80
CA LYS A 224 29.19 5.37 14.25
C LYS A 224 29.17 6.13 12.92
N ALA A 225 28.29 5.76 11.99
CA ALA A 225 28.19 6.45 10.70
C ALA A 225 27.80 7.92 10.86
N LYS A 226 26.84 8.21 11.76
CA LYS A 226 26.43 9.58 12.08
C LYS A 226 27.62 10.42 12.63
N ASP A 227 28.38 9.86 13.57
CA ASP A 227 29.49 10.55 14.22
C ASP A 227 30.65 10.81 13.23
N GLU A 228 30.87 9.90 12.26
CA GLU A 228 31.97 9.99 11.29
C GLU A 228 31.65 10.83 10.05
N GLY A 229 30.38 10.85 9.58
CA GLY A 229 30.04 11.51 8.32
C GLY A 229 28.63 12.08 8.24
N GLY A 230 27.95 12.22 9.39
CA GLY A 230 26.63 12.86 9.47
C GLY A 230 25.55 12.14 8.66
N ALA A 231 24.59 12.92 8.15
CA ALA A 231 23.44 12.40 7.47
C ALA A 231 23.81 11.62 6.18
N GLU A 232 24.81 12.07 5.44
CA GLU A 232 25.23 11.40 4.20
C GLU A 232 25.82 10.01 4.47
N ALA A 233 26.64 9.85 5.49
CA ALA A 233 27.19 8.54 5.85
C ALA A 233 26.10 7.57 6.30
N VAL A 234 25.10 8.05 7.04
CA VAL A 234 23.95 7.25 7.47
C VAL A 234 23.10 6.85 6.26
N LYS A 235 22.82 7.75 5.33
CA LYS A 235 22.03 7.45 4.12
C LYS A 235 22.70 6.43 3.19
N ASN A 236 24.02 6.38 3.20
CA ASN A 236 24.80 5.47 2.38
C ASN A 236 25.06 4.10 3.04
N LEU A 237 24.65 3.90 4.31
CA LEU A 237 24.69 2.57 4.92
C LEU A 237 23.81 1.59 4.15
N PHE A 238 24.28 0.36 4.00
CA PHE A 238 23.52 -0.74 3.42
C PHE A 238 22.85 -0.38 2.08
N SER A 239 23.59 0.33 1.20
CA SER A 239 23.16 0.54 -0.18
C SER A 239 22.94 -0.78 -0.92
N ALA A 240 22.18 -0.76 -2.02
CA ALA A 240 21.84 -1.98 -2.75
C ALA A 240 23.05 -2.78 -3.30
N ASP A 241 24.21 -2.13 -3.42
CA ASP A 241 25.48 -2.72 -3.85
C ASP A 241 26.39 -3.17 -2.69
N CYS A 242 25.94 -3.03 -1.43
CA CYS A 242 26.72 -3.50 -0.28
C CYS A 242 26.79 -5.04 -0.25
N ASP A 243 27.78 -5.58 0.45
CA ASP A 243 27.80 -6.99 0.78
C ASP A 243 26.63 -7.35 1.70
N PRO A 244 25.67 -8.17 1.27
CA PRO A 244 24.54 -8.58 2.11
C PRO A 244 24.94 -9.22 3.44
N LEU A 245 26.10 -9.87 3.50
CA LEU A 245 26.61 -10.50 4.72
C LEU A 245 27.05 -9.49 5.77
N SER A 246 27.22 -8.22 5.39
CA SER A 246 27.53 -7.11 6.32
C SER A 246 26.30 -6.61 7.08
N ILE A 247 25.09 -7.00 6.67
CA ILE A 247 23.84 -6.53 7.25
C ILE A 247 23.50 -7.38 8.49
N PRO A 248 23.45 -6.80 9.69
CA PRO A 248 23.04 -7.53 10.88
C PRO A 248 21.52 -7.75 10.88
N SER A 249 21.09 -8.83 11.52
CA SER A 249 19.68 -9.16 11.70
C SER A 249 19.36 -9.46 13.15
N CYS A 250 18.25 -8.94 13.64
CA CYS A 250 17.56 -9.41 14.84
C CYS A 250 16.20 -10.05 14.50
N GLY A 251 15.84 -10.05 13.20
CA GLY A 251 14.62 -10.62 12.65
C GLY A 251 14.73 -12.11 12.33
N LYS A 252 13.77 -12.59 11.58
CA LYS A 252 13.62 -14.02 11.21
C LYS A 252 14.68 -14.50 10.25
N TRP A 253 15.24 -13.59 9.43
CA TRP A 253 16.07 -13.93 8.28
C TRP A 253 17.34 -13.08 8.23
N TYR A 254 18.38 -13.66 7.60
CA TYR A 254 19.55 -12.95 7.09
C TYR A 254 19.43 -12.80 5.59
N ILE A 255 19.75 -11.65 5.02
CA ILE A 255 19.99 -11.51 3.58
C ILE A 255 21.39 -12.07 3.32
N VAL A 256 21.49 -13.07 2.43
CA VAL A 256 22.80 -13.71 2.13
C VAL A 256 23.23 -13.55 0.69
N GLU A 257 22.31 -13.23 -0.20
CA GLU A 257 22.60 -12.98 -1.61
C GLU A 257 21.58 -11.99 -2.17
N TYR A 258 22.07 -11.07 -2.96
CA TYR A 258 21.26 -10.24 -3.84
C TYR A 258 21.90 -10.21 -5.23
N THR A 259 21.13 -10.62 -6.24
CA THR A 259 21.52 -10.55 -7.65
C THR A 259 20.49 -9.67 -8.34
N PRO A 260 20.86 -8.43 -8.74
CA PRO A 260 19.94 -7.47 -9.37
C PRO A 260 19.16 -8.07 -10.55
N ALA A 261 17.91 -7.73 -10.67
CA ALA A 261 16.95 -8.20 -11.66
C ALA A 261 16.76 -9.72 -11.70
N GLN A 262 17.23 -10.46 -10.70
CA GLN A 262 17.10 -11.91 -10.62
C GLN A 262 16.45 -12.37 -9.31
N ARG A 263 17.16 -12.20 -8.17
CA ARG A 263 16.67 -12.74 -6.90
C ARG A 263 17.36 -12.17 -5.67
N LEU A 264 16.67 -12.33 -4.53
CA LEU A 264 17.26 -12.29 -3.20
C LEU A 264 17.20 -13.67 -2.57
N VAL A 265 18.20 -14.01 -1.77
CA VAL A 265 18.23 -15.24 -0.97
C VAL A 265 18.39 -14.88 0.48
N PHE A 266 17.50 -15.45 1.29
CA PHE A 266 17.55 -15.32 2.73
C PHE A 266 17.85 -16.66 3.37
N LYS A 267 18.55 -16.62 4.51
CA LYS A 267 18.77 -17.78 5.37
C LYS A 267 18.15 -17.54 6.75
N ARG A 268 17.58 -18.58 7.31
CA ARG A 268 16.94 -18.57 8.61
C ARG A 268 17.91 -18.08 9.70
N ASN A 269 17.44 -17.22 10.58
CA ASN A 269 18.16 -16.80 11.78
C ASN A 269 17.86 -17.79 12.94
N PRO A 270 18.76 -18.68 13.30
CA PRO A 270 18.53 -19.61 14.40
C PRO A 270 18.53 -18.93 15.78
N ASN A 271 18.98 -17.68 15.85
CA ASN A 271 19.01 -16.86 17.06
C ASN A 271 17.76 -16.00 17.24
N TYR A 272 16.79 -16.10 16.32
CA TYR A 272 15.54 -15.36 16.45
C TYR A 272 14.82 -15.72 17.75
N TRP A 273 14.28 -14.71 18.42
CA TRP A 273 13.74 -14.85 19.78
C TRP A 273 12.46 -15.67 19.87
N GLU A 274 11.62 -15.60 18.85
CA GLU A 274 10.31 -16.27 18.83
C GLU A 274 10.50 -17.78 18.59
N LYS A 275 9.94 -18.57 19.49
CA LYS A 275 10.07 -20.03 19.49
C LYS A 275 8.72 -20.69 19.59
N ASP A 276 8.61 -21.86 18.99
CA ASP A 276 7.46 -22.72 19.16
C ASP A 276 7.44 -23.40 20.55
N GLU A 277 6.41 -24.22 20.79
CA GLU A 277 6.24 -24.97 22.04
C GLU A 277 7.36 -25.99 22.34
N ASN A 278 8.17 -26.37 21.34
CA ASN A 278 9.33 -27.25 21.46
C ASN A 278 10.65 -26.48 21.61
N GLY A 279 10.60 -25.15 21.68
CA GLY A 279 11.78 -24.31 21.78
C GLY A 279 12.53 -24.10 20.46
N ILE A 280 11.94 -24.48 19.32
CA ILE A 280 12.51 -24.28 17.98
C ILE A 280 12.19 -22.85 17.52
N SER A 281 13.23 -22.08 17.14
CA SER A 281 13.02 -20.74 16.58
C SER A 281 12.31 -20.83 15.23
N ILE A 282 11.29 -20.01 15.05
CA ILE A 282 10.62 -19.83 13.75
C ILE A 282 11.40 -18.83 12.90
N PRO A 283 11.26 -18.84 11.56
CA PRO A 283 10.48 -19.77 10.75
C PRO A 283 11.12 -21.16 10.64
N TYR A 284 10.32 -22.15 10.16
CA TYR A 284 10.81 -23.52 9.98
C TYR A 284 11.61 -23.71 8.70
N TYR A 285 11.34 -22.90 7.67
CA TYR A 285 12.12 -22.95 6.43
C TYR A 285 13.56 -22.51 6.65
N GLU A 286 14.50 -23.23 6.03
CA GLU A 286 15.94 -22.92 6.12
C GLU A 286 16.35 -21.80 5.16
N THR A 287 15.65 -21.70 4.04
CA THR A 287 15.95 -20.75 2.98
C THR A 287 14.65 -20.06 2.52
N LYS A 288 14.71 -18.77 2.22
CA LYS A 288 13.67 -18.05 1.48
C LYS A 288 14.31 -17.46 0.23
N ILE A 289 13.69 -17.68 -0.93
CA ILE A 289 14.13 -17.14 -2.21
C ILE A 289 13.03 -16.23 -2.75
N CYS A 290 13.34 -14.97 -2.95
CA CYS A 290 12.44 -14.04 -3.63
C CYS A 290 12.95 -13.80 -5.04
N GLN A 291 12.23 -14.30 -6.05
CA GLN A 291 12.52 -14.04 -7.45
C GLN A 291 12.02 -12.64 -7.83
N ILE A 292 12.82 -11.89 -8.58
CA ILE A 292 12.41 -10.58 -9.10
C ILE A 292 11.74 -10.81 -10.45
N VAL A 293 10.45 -10.48 -10.54
CA VAL A 293 9.63 -10.69 -11.73
C VAL A 293 9.10 -9.35 -12.23
N GLY A 294 9.17 -9.11 -13.54
CA GLY A 294 8.83 -7.81 -14.11
C GLY A 294 7.33 -7.51 -14.21
N ASP A 295 6.47 -8.54 -14.05
CA ASP A 295 5.04 -8.39 -14.24
C ASP A 295 4.20 -9.48 -13.55
N MET A 296 2.91 -9.19 -13.39
CA MET A 296 1.95 -10.08 -12.72
C MET A 296 1.67 -11.38 -13.51
N ASN A 297 1.80 -11.38 -14.84
CA ASN A 297 1.57 -12.60 -15.63
C ASN A 297 2.68 -13.61 -15.38
N THR A 298 3.93 -13.14 -15.33
CA THR A 298 5.09 -13.96 -14.97
C THR A 298 4.92 -14.55 -13.57
N ASN A 299 4.48 -13.76 -12.59
CA ASN A 299 4.19 -14.25 -11.23
C ASN A 299 3.10 -15.34 -11.24
N TYR A 300 2.02 -15.14 -11.98
CA TYR A 300 0.95 -16.12 -12.12
C TYR A 300 1.45 -17.44 -12.74
N LEU A 301 2.30 -17.36 -13.76
CA LEU A 301 2.91 -18.56 -14.38
C LEU A 301 3.80 -19.32 -13.40
N LEU A 302 4.63 -18.61 -12.61
CA LEU A 302 5.43 -19.24 -11.56
C LEU A 302 4.57 -19.98 -10.53
N PHE A 303 3.46 -19.36 -10.11
CA PHE A 303 2.50 -20.03 -9.22
C PHE A 303 1.90 -21.28 -9.86
N LYS A 304 1.44 -21.22 -11.11
CA LYS A 304 0.88 -22.38 -11.83
C LYS A 304 1.90 -23.52 -12.00
N GLU A 305 3.17 -23.19 -12.09
CA GLU A 305 4.27 -24.16 -12.14
C GLU A 305 4.70 -24.70 -10.77
N GLY A 306 4.06 -24.22 -9.67
CA GLY A 306 4.42 -24.61 -8.31
C GLY A 306 5.77 -24.06 -7.86
N LYS A 307 6.21 -22.93 -8.43
CA LYS A 307 7.50 -22.29 -8.12
C LYS A 307 7.37 -21.16 -7.08
N THR A 308 6.17 -20.88 -6.57
CA THR A 308 5.91 -19.98 -5.46
C THR A 308 4.98 -20.64 -4.47
N GLU A 309 5.20 -20.37 -3.18
CA GLU A 309 4.43 -20.97 -2.07
C GLU A 309 3.11 -20.20 -1.83
N THR A 310 3.08 -18.92 -2.18
CA THR A 310 1.91 -18.07 -2.04
C THR A 310 1.64 -17.30 -3.32
N PHE A 311 0.37 -16.96 -3.53
CA PHE A 311 -0.07 -16.16 -4.66
C PHE A 311 -1.33 -15.40 -4.30
N SER A 312 -1.40 -14.13 -4.67
CA SER A 312 -2.60 -13.31 -4.59
C SER A 312 -3.14 -13.08 -6.00
N PRO A 313 -4.20 -13.79 -6.41
CA PRO A 313 -4.72 -13.71 -7.77
C PRO A 313 -5.34 -12.35 -8.06
N ARG A 314 -5.14 -11.85 -9.29
CA ARG A 314 -5.93 -10.75 -9.82
C ARG A 314 -7.38 -11.19 -10.04
N PRO A 315 -8.34 -10.27 -10.10
CA PRO A 315 -9.76 -10.61 -10.26
C PRO A 315 -10.04 -11.55 -11.44
N GLU A 316 -9.34 -11.37 -12.56
CA GLU A 316 -9.46 -12.21 -13.76
C GLU A 316 -8.91 -13.62 -13.59
N GLU A 317 -8.02 -13.84 -12.63
CA GLU A 317 -7.37 -15.13 -12.36
C GLU A 317 -8.10 -15.96 -11.30
N VAL A 318 -8.93 -15.31 -10.47
CA VAL A 318 -9.59 -15.96 -9.31
C VAL A 318 -10.37 -17.19 -9.74
N TYR A 319 -11.11 -17.11 -10.85
CA TYR A 319 -11.89 -18.24 -11.37
C TYR A 319 -10.99 -19.45 -11.68
N ASP A 320 -9.90 -19.22 -12.43
CA ASP A 320 -8.95 -20.29 -12.80
C ASP A 320 -8.27 -20.89 -11.57
N VAL A 321 -7.84 -20.04 -10.63
CA VAL A 321 -7.22 -20.49 -9.39
C VAL A 321 -8.18 -21.32 -8.53
N VAL A 322 -9.44 -20.93 -8.42
CA VAL A 322 -10.44 -21.66 -7.62
C VAL A 322 -10.84 -22.98 -8.26
N GLU A 323 -11.05 -23.01 -9.58
CA GLU A 323 -11.41 -24.23 -10.31
C GLU A 323 -10.29 -25.29 -10.34
N ASN A 324 -9.04 -24.83 -10.40
CA ASN A 324 -7.87 -25.70 -10.56
C ASN A 324 -7.15 -26.05 -9.26
N GLN A 325 -7.70 -25.68 -8.09
CA GLN A 325 -7.04 -25.93 -6.80
C GLN A 325 -6.76 -27.42 -6.50
N LYS A 326 -7.64 -28.34 -6.84
CA LYS A 326 -7.50 -29.81 -6.87
C LYS A 326 -6.41 -30.41 -5.94
N ASP A 327 -6.44 -30.13 -4.66
CA ASP A 327 -5.48 -30.62 -3.65
C ASP A 327 -4.03 -30.11 -3.78
N GLN A 328 -3.73 -29.21 -4.73
CA GLN A 328 -2.39 -28.65 -4.91
C GLN A 328 -2.14 -27.46 -3.97
N TYR A 329 -3.17 -26.66 -3.72
CA TYR A 329 -3.12 -25.50 -2.84
C TYR A 329 -4.50 -25.22 -2.23
N THR A 330 -4.56 -24.36 -1.24
CA THR A 330 -5.83 -23.92 -0.62
C THR A 330 -6.06 -22.45 -0.95
N VAL A 331 -7.27 -22.14 -1.38
CA VAL A 331 -7.72 -20.77 -1.61
C VAL A 331 -8.45 -20.27 -0.36
N PHE A 332 -8.04 -19.11 0.15
CA PHE A 332 -8.65 -18.47 1.31
C PHE A 332 -9.28 -17.14 0.91
N ASN A 333 -10.41 -16.81 1.51
CA ASN A 333 -10.90 -15.44 1.54
C ASN A 333 -10.29 -14.75 2.78
N ALA A 334 -9.43 -13.77 2.52
CA ALA A 334 -8.74 -13.01 3.58
C ALA A 334 -9.56 -11.81 4.08
N GLU A 335 -10.84 -11.73 3.71
CA GLU A 335 -11.73 -10.60 4.00
C GLU A 335 -11.29 -9.27 3.36
N GLY A 336 -11.93 -8.16 3.78
CA GLY A 336 -11.65 -6.84 3.24
C GLY A 336 -10.25 -6.33 3.59
N SER A 337 -9.51 -5.87 2.60
CA SER A 337 -8.20 -5.25 2.81
C SER A 337 -8.33 -3.94 3.59
N MET A 338 -7.38 -3.69 4.51
CA MET A 338 -7.22 -2.38 5.16
C MET A 338 -6.69 -1.31 4.18
N GLY A 339 -6.18 -1.73 3.02
CA GLY A 339 -5.74 -0.84 1.96
C GLY A 339 -6.87 -0.29 1.09
N ALA A 340 -6.53 0.64 0.21
CA ALA A 340 -7.44 1.19 -0.78
C ALA A 340 -6.69 1.60 -2.05
N GLN A 341 -7.37 1.46 -3.20
CA GLN A 341 -6.98 2.17 -4.40
C GLN A 341 -7.50 3.61 -4.34
N LEU A 342 -6.62 4.55 -4.59
CA LEU A 342 -6.91 5.98 -4.51
C LEU A 342 -6.69 6.64 -5.86
N TRP A 343 -7.58 7.56 -6.23
CA TRP A 343 -7.32 8.55 -7.26
C TRP A 343 -6.88 9.84 -6.60
N SER A 344 -5.62 10.18 -6.71
CA SER A 344 -4.99 11.33 -6.08
C SER A 344 -4.78 12.47 -7.05
N PHE A 345 -4.71 13.70 -6.53
CA PHE A 345 -4.46 14.93 -7.27
C PHE A 345 -3.24 15.63 -6.68
N ASN A 346 -2.28 15.97 -7.52
CA ASN A 346 -1.04 16.61 -7.09
C ASN A 346 -1.30 18.04 -6.60
N GLN A 347 -1.15 18.24 -5.29
CA GLN A 347 -1.32 19.52 -4.61
C GLN A 347 0.00 20.07 -4.06
N ASN A 348 1.14 19.51 -4.49
CA ASN A 348 2.44 19.95 -4.01
C ASN A 348 2.74 21.37 -4.53
N PRO A 349 3.10 22.34 -3.68
CA PRO A 349 3.41 23.72 -4.09
C PRO A 349 4.55 23.85 -5.11
N LYS A 350 5.43 22.86 -5.25
CA LYS A 350 6.44 22.82 -6.32
C LYS A 350 5.83 22.89 -7.72
N ASN A 351 4.56 22.48 -7.86
CA ASN A 351 3.83 22.49 -9.13
C ASN A 351 2.92 23.73 -9.29
N SER A 352 3.11 24.76 -8.49
CA SER A 352 2.25 25.97 -8.48
C SER A 352 2.18 26.68 -9.84
N GLU A 353 3.19 26.55 -10.67
CA GLU A 353 3.23 27.10 -12.05
C GLU A 353 2.38 26.28 -13.04
N SER A 354 2.00 25.06 -12.69
CA SER A 354 1.16 24.20 -13.54
C SER A 354 -0.29 24.67 -13.52
N LEU A 355 -0.92 24.71 -14.70
CA LEU A 355 -2.34 25.00 -14.83
C LEU A 355 -3.20 24.01 -14.00
N CYS A 356 -2.83 22.73 -14.01
CA CYS A 356 -3.51 21.68 -13.26
C CYS A 356 -3.48 21.90 -11.74
N TYR A 357 -2.43 22.53 -11.21
CA TYR A 357 -2.32 22.83 -9.79
C TYR A 357 -3.49 23.66 -9.28
N SER A 358 -3.92 24.69 -10.04
CA SER A 358 -5.05 25.53 -9.67
C SER A 358 -6.37 24.76 -9.60
N TRP A 359 -6.54 23.74 -10.44
CA TRP A 359 -7.70 22.85 -10.43
C TRP A 359 -7.60 21.85 -9.28
N PHE A 360 -6.44 21.23 -9.13
CA PHE A 360 -6.22 20.15 -8.15
C PHE A 360 -6.25 20.63 -6.70
N THR A 361 -5.83 21.86 -6.42
CA THR A 361 -5.94 22.48 -5.10
C THR A 361 -7.37 22.94 -4.76
N ASN A 362 -8.26 23.07 -5.76
CA ASN A 362 -9.63 23.43 -5.53
C ASN A 362 -10.46 22.26 -4.97
N LYS A 363 -11.01 22.42 -3.76
CA LYS A 363 -11.80 21.40 -3.09
C LYS A 363 -13.00 20.93 -3.91
N LYS A 364 -13.75 21.87 -4.54
CA LYS A 364 -14.93 21.51 -5.36
C LYS A 364 -14.57 20.74 -6.62
N PHE A 365 -13.41 21.02 -7.22
CA PHE A 365 -12.89 20.21 -8.33
C PHE A 365 -12.69 18.76 -7.91
N ARG A 366 -11.98 18.52 -6.80
CA ARG A 366 -11.74 17.15 -6.30
C ARG A 366 -13.04 16.45 -5.91
N GLN A 367 -14.00 17.17 -5.33
CA GLN A 367 -15.34 16.64 -5.04
C GLN A 367 -16.09 16.24 -6.31
N ALA A 368 -16.01 17.05 -7.37
CA ALA A 368 -16.58 16.72 -8.68
C ALA A 368 -15.93 15.46 -9.26
N MET A 369 -14.61 15.32 -9.18
CA MET A 369 -13.91 14.12 -9.63
C MET A 369 -14.36 12.88 -8.83
N SER A 370 -14.57 13.00 -7.53
CA SER A 370 -15.12 11.89 -6.73
C SER A 370 -16.53 11.47 -7.19
N CYS A 371 -17.37 12.45 -7.60
CA CYS A 371 -18.68 12.16 -8.18
C CYS A 371 -18.60 11.54 -9.59
N LEU A 372 -17.48 11.67 -10.30
CA LEU A 372 -17.25 11.00 -11.59
C LEU A 372 -16.62 9.62 -11.44
N LEU A 373 -16.08 9.31 -10.27
CA LEU A 373 -15.51 7.98 -10.01
C LEU A 373 -16.63 6.95 -9.87
N ASN A 374 -16.91 6.23 -10.96
CA ASN A 374 -17.94 5.20 -11.01
C ASN A 374 -17.46 3.90 -10.36
N ARG A 375 -17.53 3.88 -9.03
CA ARG A 375 -17.04 2.75 -8.21
C ARG A 375 -17.78 1.46 -8.53
N ASP A 376 -19.08 1.52 -8.74
CA ASP A 376 -19.87 0.34 -9.07
C ASP A 376 -19.43 -0.28 -10.41
N ARG A 377 -19.15 0.57 -11.41
CA ARG A 377 -18.62 0.13 -12.70
C ARG A 377 -17.23 -0.50 -12.54
N ILE A 378 -16.36 0.10 -11.76
CA ILE A 378 -15.00 -0.43 -11.47
C ILE A 378 -15.11 -1.78 -10.76
N ILE A 379 -15.94 -1.88 -9.70
CA ILE A 379 -16.14 -3.11 -8.95
C ILE A 379 -16.66 -4.21 -9.87
N ASN A 380 -17.67 -3.90 -10.69
CA ASN A 380 -18.29 -4.90 -11.55
C ASN A 380 -17.40 -5.29 -12.74
N GLN A 381 -16.79 -4.34 -13.43
CA GLN A 381 -16.03 -4.62 -14.67
C GLN A 381 -14.60 -5.06 -14.41
N THR A 382 -13.91 -4.42 -13.45
CA THR A 382 -12.49 -4.69 -13.18
C THR A 382 -12.32 -5.73 -12.07
N TYR A 383 -13.03 -5.56 -10.95
CA TYR A 383 -12.90 -6.46 -9.80
C TYR A 383 -13.88 -7.64 -9.81
N ARG A 384 -14.78 -7.72 -10.79
CA ARG A 384 -15.76 -8.82 -10.93
C ARG A 384 -16.59 -9.07 -9.65
N GLY A 385 -16.90 -7.99 -8.93
CA GLY A 385 -17.64 -8.06 -7.67
C GLY A 385 -16.77 -8.37 -6.43
N LEU A 386 -15.45 -8.48 -6.58
CA LEU A 386 -14.53 -8.84 -5.50
C LEU A 386 -13.95 -7.65 -4.73
N ALA A 387 -14.56 -6.50 -4.84
CA ALA A 387 -14.13 -5.29 -4.12
C ALA A 387 -15.36 -4.55 -3.56
N GLU A 388 -15.11 -3.68 -2.61
CA GLU A 388 -16.12 -2.82 -2.00
C GLU A 388 -15.86 -1.35 -2.30
N PRO A 389 -16.92 -0.52 -2.46
CA PRO A 389 -16.74 0.90 -2.72
C PRO A 389 -16.28 1.61 -1.46
N LYS A 390 -15.21 2.39 -1.59
CA LYS A 390 -14.67 3.20 -0.50
C LYS A 390 -14.86 4.68 -0.78
N TYR A 391 -15.41 5.41 0.20
CA TYR A 391 -15.69 6.84 0.11
C TYR A 391 -14.93 7.65 1.16
N ASP A 392 -14.37 6.96 2.15
CA ASP A 392 -13.61 7.51 3.26
C ASP A 392 -12.16 6.99 3.21
N PHE A 393 -11.28 7.65 3.94
CA PHE A 393 -9.89 7.21 4.08
C PHE A 393 -9.79 5.88 4.85
N PHE A 394 -10.63 5.71 5.88
CA PHE A 394 -10.65 4.49 6.69
C PHE A 394 -11.59 3.43 6.10
N PRO A 395 -11.18 2.15 6.04
CA PRO A 395 -12.11 1.06 5.75
C PRO A 395 -13.08 0.82 6.91
N ASP A 396 -14.19 0.16 6.64
CA ASP A 396 -15.22 -0.17 7.63
C ASP A 396 -14.72 -1.05 8.79
N ALA A 397 -13.70 -1.86 8.55
CA ALA A 397 -13.01 -2.62 9.59
C ALA A 397 -12.16 -1.74 10.54
N ASN A 398 -11.89 -0.47 10.17
CA ASN A 398 -11.11 0.44 11.00
C ASN A 398 -11.99 1.06 12.11
N PRO A 399 -11.55 1.10 13.38
CA PRO A 399 -12.33 1.67 14.48
C PRO A 399 -12.65 3.17 14.33
N PHE A 400 -11.93 3.89 13.49
CA PHE A 400 -12.17 5.31 13.19
C PHE A 400 -13.06 5.54 11.97
N TYR A 401 -13.60 4.49 11.36
CA TYR A 401 -14.52 4.59 10.25
C TYR A 401 -15.80 5.32 10.65
N ASN A 402 -16.20 6.30 9.85
CA ASN A 402 -17.43 7.04 10.04
C ASN A 402 -18.37 6.84 8.85
N PRO A 403 -19.42 6.02 8.99
CA PRO A 403 -20.36 5.75 7.90
C PRO A 403 -21.14 6.99 7.43
N ASP A 404 -21.29 8.02 8.27
CA ASP A 404 -22.06 9.22 7.91
C ASP A 404 -21.34 10.09 6.87
N ILE A 405 -20.01 9.96 6.75
CA ILE A 405 -19.21 10.70 5.76
C ILE A 405 -19.32 10.06 4.38
N THR A 406 -19.59 8.77 4.29
CA THR A 406 -19.37 7.93 3.10
C THR A 406 -20.33 8.22 1.94
N LEU A 407 -21.50 8.79 2.18
CA LEU A 407 -22.55 8.91 1.18
C LEU A 407 -22.50 10.20 0.36
N GLN A 408 -21.62 11.15 0.69
CA GLN A 408 -21.63 12.51 0.12
C GLN A 408 -21.17 12.57 -1.35
N TYR A 409 -20.39 11.62 -1.81
CA TYR A 409 -19.72 11.66 -3.12
C TYR A 409 -19.92 10.38 -3.93
N ARG A 410 -21.13 9.83 -3.92
CA ARG A 410 -21.53 8.76 -4.83
C ARG A 410 -21.44 9.21 -6.27
N TYR A 411 -21.33 8.26 -7.17
CA TYR A 411 -21.34 8.53 -8.60
C TYR A 411 -22.57 9.34 -9.01
N ASP A 412 -22.34 10.54 -9.48
CA ASP A 412 -23.36 11.48 -9.95
C ASP A 412 -22.72 12.53 -10.90
N PRO A 413 -22.70 12.26 -12.21
CA PRO A 413 -22.14 13.17 -13.19
C PRO A 413 -22.81 14.55 -13.21
N ASN A 414 -24.13 14.62 -12.92
CA ASN A 414 -24.86 15.90 -12.89
C ASN A 414 -24.41 16.75 -11.71
N ARG A 415 -24.20 16.13 -10.55
CA ARG A 415 -23.63 16.80 -9.38
C ARG A 415 -22.20 17.26 -9.64
N ALA A 416 -21.39 16.44 -10.34
CA ALA A 416 -20.04 16.83 -10.75
C ALA A 416 -20.05 18.10 -11.61
N VAL A 417 -20.90 18.15 -12.62
CA VAL A 417 -21.08 19.36 -13.46
C VAL A 417 -21.49 20.57 -12.64
N LYS A 418 -22.41 20.41 -11.68
CA LYS A 418 -22.82 21.50 -10.79
C LYS A 418 -21.68 22.00 -9.91
N LEU A 419 -20.89 21.11 -9.30
CA LEU A 419 -19.73 21.46 -8.49
C LEU A 419 -18.67 22.22 -9.30
N LEU A 420 -18.48 21.83 -10.56
CA LEU A 420 -17.58 22.53 -11.49
C LEU A 420 -18.12 23.91 -11.88
N ALA A 421 -19.42 24.02 -12.15
CA ALA A 421 -20.06 25.30 -12.44
C ALA A 421 -19.97 26.29 -11.28
N ASP A 422 -20.06 25.81 -10.04
CA ASP A 422 -19.91 26.62 -8.82
C ASP A 422 -18.53 27.30 -8.68
N ILE A 423 -17.52 26.82 -9.42
CA ILE A 423 -16.17 27.40 -9.48
C ILE A 423 -15.88 28.07 -10.82
N GLY A 424 -16.93 28.34 -11.61
CA GLY A 424 -16.84 29.05 -12.86
C GLY A 424 -16.44 28.21 -14.07
N PHE A 425 -16.42 26.87 -13.95
CA PHE A 425 -16.14 25.98 -15.08
C PHE A 425 -17.43 25.81 -15.90
N TYR A 426 -17.26 25.67 -17.21
CA TYR A 426 -18.39 25.56 -18.12
C TYR A 426 -18.08 24.62 -19.30
N ARG A 427 -19.13 24.09 -19.88
CA ARG A 427 -19.07 23.31 -21.12
C ARG A 427 -19.25 24.23 -22.31
N ASP A 428 -18.30 24.22 -23.25
CA ASP A 428 -18.42 25.01 -24.48
C ASP A 428 -19.38 24.36 -25.49
N SER A 429 -19.59 25.03 -26.63
CA SER A 429 -20.50 24.55 -27.70
C SER A 429 -20.04 23.24 -28.34
N ALA A 430 -18.76 22.89 -28.22
CA ALA A 430 -18.20 21.62 -28.67
C ALA A 430 -18.32 20.52 -27.61
N GLY A 431 -18.88 20.83 -26.44
CA GLY A 431 -19.04 19.89 -25.33
C GLY A 431 -17.78 19.73 -24.47
N ILE A 432 -16.75 20.56 -24.66
CA ILE A 432 -15.49 20.51 -23.91
C ILE A 432 -15.62 21.29 -22.62
N MET A 433 -15.20 20.70 -21.49
CA MET A 433 -15.15 21.38 -20.19
C MET A 433 -13.99 22.39 -20.17
N ARG A 434 -14.29 23.62 -19.75
CA ARG A 434 -13.31 24.71 -19.61
C ARG A 434 -13.35 25.29 -18.20
N ASP A 435 -12.21 25.79 -17.75
CA ASP A 435 -12.14 26.57 -16.53
C ASP A 435 -12.67 28.02 -16.74
N SER A 436 -12.70 28.81 -15.67
CA SER A 436 -13.15 30.20 -15.72
C SER A 436 -12.30 31.12 -16.63
N ALA A 437 -11.08 30.75 -16.93
CA ALA A 437 -10.17 31.46 -17.85
C ALA A 437 -10.29 30.96 -19.29
N GLY A 438 -11.12 29.94 -19.58
CA GLY A 438 -11.34 29.37 -20.90
C GLY A 438 -10.38 28.22 -21.28
N ASN A 439 -9.51 27.78 -20.38
CA ASN A 439 -8.61 26.66 -20.64
C ASN A 439 -9.38 25.34 -20.66
N LYS A 440 -9.04 24.44 -21.58
CA LYS A 440 -9.60 23.09 -21.62
C LYS A 440 -9.14 22.31 -20.39
N ILE A 441 -10.07 21.58 -19.78
CA ILE A 441 -9.71 20.67 -18.68
C ILE A 441 -9.17 19.39 -19.28
N GLU A 442 -7.85 19.31 -19.29
CA GLU A 442 -7.08 18.17 -19.79
C GLU A 442 -5.87 17.96 -18.88
N TYR A 443 -5.66 16.73 -18.42
CA TYR A 443 -4.54 16.39 -17.54
C TYR A 443 -4.17 14.92 -17.66
N ASP A 444 -2.98 14.58 -17.19
CA ASP A 444 -2.46 13.22 -17.17
C ASP A 444 -2.86 12.49 -15.89
N LEU A 445 -3.19 11.21 -16.02
CA LEU A 445 -3.34 10.24 -14.94
C LEU A 445 -2.17 9.26 -15.02
N THR A 446 -1.23 9.41 -14.10
CA THR A 446 -0.04 8.56 -14.05
C THR A 446 -0.34 7.25 -13.33
N ILE A 447 0.03 6.14 -13.94
CA ILE A 447 -0.16 4.78 -13.42
C ILE A 447 1.09 3.93 -13.63
N ALA A 448 1.26 2.89 -12.80
CA ALA A 448 2.31 1.90 -13.02
C ALA A 448 1.95 0.97 -14.18
N SER A 449 2.84 0.83 -15.16
CA SER A 449 2.64 -0.01 -16.36
C SER A 449 2.51 -1.50 -16.05
N SER A 450 3.09 -1.96 -14.93
CA SER A 450 3.06 -3.36 -14.49
C SER A 450 1.72 -3.84 -13.95
N ASN A 451 0.78 -2.91 -13.61
CA ASN A 451 -0.49 -3.24 -12.98
C ASN A 451 -1.67 -3.12 -13.95
N THR A 452 -2.14 -4.26 -14.47
CA THR A 452 -3.26 -4.33 -15.42
C THR A 452 -4.58 -3.86 -14.81
N VAL A 453 -4.84 -4.16 -13.54
CA VAL A 453 -6.05 -3.74 -12.83
C VAL A 453 -6.15 -2.21 -12.76
N VAL A 454 -5.04 -1.54 -12.41
CA VAL A 454 -5.00 -0.08 -12.35
C VAL A 454 -5.16 0.54 -13.74
N ASN A 455 -4.66 -0.12 -14.78
CA ASN A 455 -4.84 0.33 -16.16
C ASN A 455 -6.33 0.32 -16.56
N ASP A 456 -7.07 -0.76 -16.27
CA ASP A 456 -8.51 -0.84 -16.52
C ASP A 456 -9.30 0.22 -15.75
N ILE A 457 -8.95 0.45 -14.49
CA ILE A 457 -9.55 1.52 -13.67
C ILE A 457 -9.31 2.89 -14.32
N ALA A 458 -8.09 3.16 -14.77
CA ALA A 458 -7.74 4.43 -15.41
C ALA A 458 -8.55 4.66 -16.72
N MET A 459 -8.76 3.61 -17.51
CA MET A 459 -9.61 3.68 -18.69
C MET A 459 -11.07 4.02 -18.35
N ILE A 460 -11.63 3.43 -17.28
CA ILE A 460 -12.98 3.76 -16.81
C ILE A 460 -13.04 5.22 -16.33
N ILE A 461 -12.05 5.70 -15.57
CA ILE A 461 -11.96 7.10 -15.13
C ILE A 461 -11.93 8.06 -16.34
N ALA A 462 -11.10 7.77 -17.34
CA ALA A 462 -10.99 8.60 -18.52
C ALA A 462 -12.32 8.63 -19.31
N ASP A 463 -13.00 7.50 -19.44
CA ASP A 463 -14.30 7.40 -20.09
C ASP A 463 -15.36 8.23 -19.34
N GLU A 464 -15.51 8.05 -18.03
CA GLU A 464 -16.49 8.80 -17.22
C GLU A 464 -16.23 10.32 -17.25
N CYS A 465 -14.98 10.75 -17.20
CA CYS A 465 -14.60 12.16 -17.35
C CYS A 465 -14.95 12.71 -18.73
N SER A 466 -14.75 11.92 -19.78
CA SER A 466 -15.03 12.33 -21.17
C SER A 466 -16.50 12.66 -21.40
N LYS A 467 -17.43 12.00 -20.71
CA LYS A 467 -18.89 12.22 -20.80
C LYS A 467 -19.29 13.66 -20.46
N ILE A 468 -18.53 14.31 -19.61
CA ILE A 468 -18.75 15.72 -19.26
C ILE A 468 -17.75 16.68 -19.91
N GLY A 469 -16.94 16.20 -20.85
CA GLY A 469 -16.01 17.01 -21.64
C GLY A 469 -14.65 17.25 -21.01
N ILE A 470 -14.28 16.50 -19.96
CA ILE A 470 -12.94 16.48 -19.36
C ILE A 470 -12.12 15.39 -20.04
N LYS A 471 -10.88 15.73 -20.45
CA LYS A 471 -9.96 14.79 -21.05
C LYS A 471 -8.93 14.34 -20.01
N VAL A 472 -8.85 13.05 -19.78
CA VAL A 472 -7.83 12.41 -18.96
C VAL A 472 -6.94 11.55 -19.85
N ASN A 473 -5.65 11.87 -19.91
CA ASN A 473 -4.67 11.10 -20.65
C ASN A 473 -4.02 10.08 -19.70
N ILE A 474 -4.01 8.81 -20.07
CA ILE A 474 -3.39 7.77 -19.25
C ILE A 474 -1.90 7.75 -19.57
N ARG A 475 -1.07 8.07 -18.54
CA ARG A 475 0.38 8.05 -18.62
C ARG A 475 0.93 6.85 -17.88
N GLN A 476 1.29 5.82 -18.63
CA GLN A 476 1.95 4.65 -18.06
C GLN A 476 3.43 4.94 -17.80
N THR A 477 3.92 4.54 -16.64
CA THR A 477 5.33 4.68 -16.26
C THR A 477 5.81 3.45 -15.53
N ASP A 478 7.11 3.24 -15.49
CA ASP A 478 7.73 2.23 -14.65
C ASP A 478 7.43 2.51 -13.17
N PHE A 479 7.26 1.43 -12.38
CA PHE A 479 6.88 1.57 -10.97
C PHE A 479 7.91 2.35 -10.15
N GLN A 480 9.20 2.09 -10.35
CA GLN A 480 10.27 2.78 -9.61
C GLN A 480 10.33 4.27 -9.96
N LYS A 481 10.12 4.58 -11.25
CA LYS A 481 10.01 5.98 -11.68
C LYS A 481 8.79 6.66 -11.11
N MET A 482 7.66 5.96 -11.00
CA MET A 482 6.46 6.50 -10.36
C MET A 482 6.71 6.80 -8.87
N VAL A 483 7.40 5.92 -8.15
CA VAL A 483 7.79 6.16 -6.76
C VAL A 483 8.71 7.40 -6.65
N GLU A 484 9.68 7.56 -7.55
CA GLU A 484 10.53 8.76 -7.61
C GLU A 484 9.71 10.04 -7.84
N MET A 485 8.75 9.99 -8.77
CA MET A 485 7.85 11.12 -9.03
C MET A 485 7.01 11.47 -7.80
N LEU A 486 6.50 10.48 -7.07
CA LEU A 486 5.68 10.68 -5.89
C LEU A 486 6.46 11.22 -4.68
N THR A 487 7.72 10.80 -4.51
CA THR A 487 8.47 11.01 -3.26
C THR A 487 9.60 12.03 -3.36
N SER A 488 10.09 12.31 -4.57
CA SER A 488 11.31 13.12 -4.80
C SER A 488 11.08 14.30 -5.72
N THR A 489 10.66 14.06 -6.96
CA THR A 489 10.49 15.14 -7.95
C THR A 489 9.16 15.84 -7.85
N TYR A 490 8.12 15.13 -7.44
CA TYR A 490 6.73 15.58 -7.31
C TYR A 490 6.09 16.03 -8.64
N ASP A 491 6.55 15.52 -9.78
CA ASP A 491 6.09 15.87 -11.14
C ASP A 491 5.09 14.86 -11.74
N TRP A 492 4.14 14.40 -10.93
CA TRP A 492 3.09 13.43 -11.30
C TRP A 492 1.71 14.05 -11.46
#